data_75ec8ea2564e36b98940519e9e077019
#
_entry.id   75ec8ea2564e36b98940519e9e077019
#
_cell.length_a   1.000
_cell.length_b   1.000
_cell.length_c   1.000
_cell.angle_alpha   90.00
_cell.angle_beta   90.00
_cell.angle_gamma   90.00
#
_symmetry.space_group_name_H-M   'P 1'
#
loop_
_entity.id
_entity.type
_entity.pdbx_description
1 polymer ?
#
loop_
_entity_poly.entity_id
_entity_poly.type
_entity_poly.pdbx_seq_one_letter_code
_entity_poly.pdbx_strand_id
1 'polypeptide(L)'
;MQMIPDSEYQERLGRFQQNIRSAGLDAALVHGNEADCASVRYLSEYWPTFESAAVLVPAEGEPVLLIGPESEEYAKGRSKITHIEKMVEYRESADPEYPGISVANYRDVITSALGGRPLKKLGIVSYSITPLPVYMSLKE
;
A
#
# COMPACT_ATOMS: atom_id res chain seq x y z
N MET A 1 3.54 21.99 17.53
CA MET A 1 2.88 21.44 16.34
C MET A 1 1.88 20.39 16.78
N GLN A 2 0.63 20.53 16.41
CA GLN A 2 -0.38 19.54 16.75
C GLN A 2 -0.32 18.39 15.73
N MET A 3 -0.04 17.20 16.22
CA MET A 3 -0.04 15.99 15.36
C MET A 3 -1.46 15.52 15.13
N ILE A 4 -1.70 14.92 13.95
CA ILE A 4 -2.99 14.29 13.65
C ILE A 4 -3.10 13.03 14.53
N PRO A 5 -4.17 12.88 15.33
CA PRO A 5 -4.30 11.73 16.21
C PRO A 5 -4.56 10.43 15.45
N ASP A 6 -4.20 9.31 16.06
CA ASP A 6 -4.39 7.98 15.47
C ASP A 6 -5.86 7.68 15.15
N SER A 7 -6.78 8.19 15.97
CA SER A 7 -8.23 8.05 15.74
C SER A 7 -8.68 8.63 14.41
N GLU A 8 -8.07 9.73 13.97
CA GLU A 8 -8.38 10.34 12.66
C GLU A 8 -8.00 9.41 11.52
N TYR A 9 -6.85 8.73 11.61
CA TYR A 9 -6.44 7.75 10.59
C TYR A 9 -7.38 6.54 10.57
N GLN A 10 -7.88 6.10 11.72
CA GLN A 10 -8.87 5.02 11.78
C GLN A 10 -10.20 5.44 11.13
N GLU A 11 -10.63 6.66 11.35
CA GLU A 11 -11.83 7.19 10.71
C GLU A 11 -11.68 7.31 9.19
N ARG A 12 -10.53 7.78 8.72
CA ARG A 12 -10.21 7.86 7.28
C ARG A 12 -10.25 6.49 6.62
N LEU A 13 -9.64 5.51 7.27
CA LEU A 13 -9.66 4.13 6.80
C LEU A 13 -11.09 3.59 6.71
N GLY A 14 -11.88 3.78 7.76
CA GLY A 14 -13.28 3.33 7.81
C GLY A 14 -14.13 3.93 6.70
N ARG A 15 -14.00 5.24 6.46
CA ARG A 15 -14.70 5.92 5.35
C ARG A 15 -14.26 5.39 4.00
N PHE A 16 -12.96 5.16 3.82
CA PHE A 16 -12.45 4.62 2.57
C PHE A 16 -12.93 3.20 2.33
N GLN A 17 -12.93 2.35 3.36
CA GLN A 17 -13.48 0.99 3.25
C GLN A 17 -14.97 0.99 2.91
N GLN A 18 -15.73 1.93 3.45
CA GLN A 18 -17.14 2.09 3.09
C GLN A 18 -17.29 2.45 1.60
N ASN A 19 -16.45 3.33 1.08
CA ASN A 19 -16.43 3.67 -0.34
C ASN A 19 -16.05 2.48 -1.22
N ILE A 20 -15.09 1.68 -0.79
CA ILE A 20 -14.71 0.44 -1.47
C ILE A 20 -15.91 -0.50 -1.59
N ARG A 21 -16.61 -0.73 -0.50
CA ARG A 21 -17.81 -1.58 -0.48
C ARG A 21 -18.93 -1.00 -1.36
N SER A 22 -19.17 0.31 -1.26
CA SER A 22 -20.21 0.97 -2.06
C SER A 22 -19.92 0.93 -3.56
N ALA A 23 -18.65 0.88 -3.95
CA ALA A 23 -18.23 0.73 -5.34
C ALA A 23 -18.25 -0.73 -5.82
N GLY A 24 -18.58 -1.68 -4.95
CA GLY A 24 -18.59 -3.10 -5.30
C GLY A 24 -17.19 -3.71 -5.47
N LEU A 25 -16.18 -3.11 -4.85
CA LEU A 25 -14.80 -3.57 -4.91
C LEU A 25 -14.46 -4.48 -3.72
N ASP A 26 -13.56 -5.42 -3.93
CA ASP A 26 -13.06 -6.29 -2.85
C ASP A 26 -11.90 -5.64 -2.10
N ALA A 27 -11.14 -4.80 -2.79
CA ALA A 27 -10.02 -4.06 -2.24
C ALA A 27 -9.67 -2.87 -3.15
N ALA A 28 -8.87 -1.96 -2.64
CA ALA A 28 -8.27 -0.88 -3.42
C ALA A 28 -6.77 -0.82 -3.16
N LEU A 29 -6.02 -0.53 -4.20
CA LEU A 29 -4.57 -0.30 -4.15
C LEU A 29 -4.31 1.18 -4.43
N VAL A 30 -3.79 1.87 -3.43
CA VAL A 30 -3.59 3.33 -3.44
C VAL A 30 -2.11 3.61 -3.59
N HIS A 31 -1.72 4.33 -4.64
CA HIS A 31 -0.32 4.62 -4.95
C HIS A 31 0.10 6.04 -4.59
N GLY A 32 1.39 6.19 -4.30
CA GLY A 32 2.05 7.46 -4.11
C GLY A 32 3.52 7.37 -4.48
N ASN A 33 4.12 8.51 -4.78
CA ASN A 33 5.56 8.66 -4.96
C ASN A 33 6.02 9.99 -4.34
N GLU A 34 7.28 10.34 -4.48
CA GLU A 34 7.81 11.59 -3.88
C GLU A 34 7.12 12.85 -4.41
N ALA A 35 6.68 12.85 -5.67
CA ALA A 35 6.03 14.00 -6.29
C ALA A 35 4.53 14.07 -5.98
N ASP A 36 3.88 12.94 -5.77
CA ASP A 36 2.46 12.83 -5.44
C ASP A 36 2.25 11.75 -4.37
N CYS A 37 2.44 12.14 -3.13
CA CYS A 37 2.29 11.26 -1.98
C CYS A 37 0.94 11.41 -1.26
N ALA A 38 0.07 12.28 -1.73
CA ALA A 38 -1.11 12.73 -0.98
C ALA A 38 -2.01 11.59 -0.52
N SER A 39 -2.35 10.67 -1.40
CA SER A 39 -3.27 9.57 -1.09
C SER A 39 -2.68 8.57 -0.11
N VAL A 40 -1.43 8.19 -0.28
CA VAL A 40 -0.73 7.28 0.64
C VAL A 40 -0.56 7.94 2.01
N ARG A 41 -0.14 9.20 2.04
CA ARG A 41 0.03 9.96 3.27
C ARG A 41 -1.28 10.16 4.03
N TYR A 42 -2.37 10.42 3.31
CA TYR A 42 -3.69 10.57 3.90
C TYR A 42 -4.11 9.36 4.73
N LEU A 43 -3.84 8.16 4.24
CA LEU A 43 -4.21 6.91 4.90
C LEU A 43 -3.19 6.43 5.94
N SER A 44 -1.91 6.72 5.75
CA SER A 44 -0.83 6.09 6.52
C SER A 44 0.11 7.05 7.24
N GLU A 45 0.07 8.34 6.96
CA GLU A 45 1.08 9.34 7.33
C GLU A 45 2.45 9.10 6.65
N TYR A 46 2.66 7.95 6.04
CA TYR A 46 3.87 7.64 5.31
C TYR A 46 3.93 8.38 3.96
N TRP A 47 5.09 8.89 3.63
CA TRP A 47 5.35 9.36 2.27
C TRP A 47 6.70 8.86 1.78
N PRO A 48 6.75 8.30 0.56
CA PRO A 48 8.01 7.87 -0.03
C PRO A 48 8.89 9.07 -0.37
N THR A 49 10.21 8.95 -0.17
CA THR A 49 11.16 10.03 -0.42
C THR A 49 11.94 9.85 -1.72
N PHE A 50 12.19 8.63 -2.15
CA PHE A 50 12.97 8.34 -3.36
C PHE A 50 12.36 7.23 -4.21
N GLU A 51 11.17 6.80 -3.87
CA GLU A 51 10.55 5.60 -4.43
C GLU A 51 9.05 5.78 -4.56
N SER A 52 8.39 4.71 -4.97
CA SER A 52 6.94 4.60 -4.88
C SER A 52 6.55 3.76 -3.65
N ALA A 53 5.35 3.97 -3.18
CA ALA A 53 4.74 3.15 -2.15
C ALA A 53 3.26 2.97 -2.45
N ALA A 54 2.63 2.01 -1.80
CA ALA A 54 1.20 1.81 -1.91
C ALA A 54 0.58 1.40 -0.59
N VAL A 55 -0.72 1.64 -0.47
CA VAL A 55 -1.54 1.09 0.62
C VAL A 55 -2.57 0.16 -0.02
N LEU A 56 -2.54 -1.11 0.36
CA LEU A 56 -3.59 -2.06 0.00
C LEU A 56 -4.65 -2.02 1.09
N VAL A 57 -5.86 -1.64 0.72
CA VAL A 57 -6.99 -1.54 1.65
C VAL A 57 -8.04 -2.56 1.24
N PRO A 58 -8.25 -3.62 2.03
CA PRO A 58 -9.36 -4.55 1.79
C PRO A 58 -10.69 -3.88 2.14
N ALA A 59 -11.79 -4.35 1.53
CA ALA A 59 -13.13 -3.87 1.87
C ALA A 59 -13.44 -4.07 3.36
N GLU A 60 -12.91 -5.14 3.93
CA GLU A 60 -12.97 -5.45 5.36
C GLU A 60 -11.63 -6.01 5.81
N GLY A 61 -11.13 -5.55 6.95
CA GLY A 61 -9.87 -6.00 7.53
C GLY A 61 -8.82 -4.88 7.60
N GLU A 62 -7.59 -5.26 7.91
CA GLU A 62 -6.50 -4.33 8.13
C GLU A 62 -5.80 -3.94 6.82
N PRO A 63 -5.41 -2.67 6.68
CA PRO A 63 -4.62 -2.23 5.52
C PRO A 63 -3.19 -2.73 5.61
N VAL A 64 -2.52 -2.76 4.48
CA VAL A 64 -1.11 -3.11 4.36
C VAL A 64 -0.37 -1.98 3.64
N LEU A 65 0.72 -1.51 4.23
CA LEU A 65 1.63 -0.58 3.57
C LEU A 65 2.66 -1.37 2.76
N LEU A 66 2.75 -1.07 1.48
CA LEU A 66 3.68 -1.72 0.54
C LEU A 66 4.80 -0.73 0.20
N ILE A 67 6.03 -1.13 0.47
CA ILE A 67 7.22 -0.29 0.31
C ILE A 67 8.32 -1.02 -0.47
N GLY A 68 9.31 -0.26 -0.92
CA GLY A 68 10.55 -0.85 -1.44
C GLY A 68 11.36 -1.50 -0.31
N PRO A 69 12.21 -2.49 -0.64
CA PRO A 69 12.99 -3.21 0.36
C PRO A 69 13.94 -2.33 1.19
N GLU A 70 14.34 -1.19 0.66
CA GLU A 70 15.27 -0.26 1.30
C GLU A 70 14.64 0.60 2.39
N SER A 71 13.31 0.70 2.42
CA SER A 71 12.60 1.72 3.19
C SER A 71 11.97 1.22 4.49
N GLU A 72 12.25 -0.01 4.90
CA GLU A 72 11.59 -0.65 6.05
C GLU A 72 11.72 0.16 7.35
N GLU A 73 12.94 0.55 7.71
CA GLU A 73 13.17 1.28 8.96
C GLU A 73 12.53 2.67 8.94
N TYR A 74 12.58 3.34 7.79
CA TYR A 74 11.93 4.62 7.61
C TYR A 74 10.40 4.50 7.75
N ALA A 75 9.82 3.47 7.14
CA ALA A 75 8.38 3.22 7.21
C ALA A 75 7.91 2.89 8.63
N LYS A 76 8.63 2.05 9.35
CA LYS A 76 8.31 1.69 10.74
C LYS A 76 8.27 2.91 11.66
N GLY A 77 9.13 3.89 11.42
CA GLY A 77 9.19 5.11 12.22
C GLY A 77 8.13 6.14 11.88
N ARG A 78 7.41 6.00 10.77
CA ARG A 78 6.51 7.03 10.25
C ARG A 78 5.08 6.58 9.99
N SER A 79 4.87 5.32 9.63
CA SER A 79 3.55 4.83 9.23
C SER A 79 2.63 4.58 10.41
N LYS A 80 1.39 5.02 10.26
CA LYS A 80 0.29 4.63 11.17
C LYS A 80 -0.24 3.23 10.85
N ILE A 81 0.07 2.72 9.65
CA ILE A 81 -0.22 1.33 9.29
C ILE A 81 0.95 0.48 9.76
N THR A 82 0.67 -0.49 10.61
CA THR A 82 1.70 -1.32 11.25
C THR A 82 2.06 -2.57 10.45
N HIS A 83 1.15 -3.05 9.62
CA HIS A 83 1.44 -4.16 8.71
C HIS A 83 2.15 -3.61 7.46
N ILE A 84 3.43 -3.88 7.36
CA ILE A 84 4.32 -3.36 6.31
C ILE A 84 4.92 -4.54 5.56
N GLU A 85 4.83 -4.54 4.23
CA GLU A 85 5.41 -5.55 3.36
C GLU A 85 6.39 -4.91 2.37
N LYS A 86 7.52 -5.57 2.17
CA LYS A 86 8.56 -5.15 1.22
C LYS A 86 8.33 -5.82 -0.12
N MET A 87 8.27 -5.02 -1.18
CA MET A 87 7.98 -5.50 -2.53
C MET A 87 8.94 -4.88 -3.54
N VAL A 88 9.47 -5.71 -4.44
CA VAL A 88 10.44 -5.26 -5.45
C VAL A 88 9.84 -4.26 -6.45
N GLU A 89 8.53 -4.27 -6.64
CA GLU A 89 7.83 -3.32 -7.51
C GLU A 89 7.98 -1.86 -7.05
N TYR A 90 8.27 -1.65 -5.76
CA TYR A 90 8.44 -0.33 -5.14
C TYR A 90 9.88 -0.03 -4.77
N ARG A 91 10.84 -0.77 -5.34
CA ARG A 91 12.27 -0.56 -5.07
C ARG A 91 12.75 0.79 -5.57
N GLU A 92 13.68 1.36 -4.84
CA GLU A 92 14.39 2.59 -5.24
C GLU A 92 15.43 2.30 -6.32
N SER A 93 16.20 1.22 -6.13
CA SER A 93 17.28 0.81 -7.02
C SER A 93 16.77 0.00 -8.21
N ALA A 94 17.45 0.13 -9.34
CA ALA A 94 17.25 -0.74 -10.50
C ALA A 94 17.85 -2.15 -10.31
N ASP A 95 18.62 -2.36 -9.25
CA ASP A 95 19.20 -3.67 -8.94
C ASP A 95 18.07 -4.67 -8.63
N PRO A 96 17.97 -5.77 -9.37
CA PRO A 96 16.92 -6.77 -9.14
C PRO A 96 17.21 -7.69 -7.95
N GLU A 97 18.41 -7.63 -7.37
CA GLU A 97 18.83 -8.55 -6.32
C GLU A 97 18.88 -7.86 -4.96
N TYR A 98 18.19 -8.47 -3.99
CA TYR A 98 18.22 -8.05 -2.58
C TYR A 98 18.58 -9.26 -1.73
N PRO A 99 19.86 -9.70 -1.76
CA PRO A 99 20.28 -10.88 -1.01
C PRO A 99 20.09 -10.68 0.50
N GLY A 100 19.52 -11.69 1.15
CA GLY A 100 19.27 -11.65 2.58
C GLY A 100 18.03 -10.85 3.00
N ILE A 101 17.29 -10.27 2.06
CA ILE A 101 16.05 -9.55 2.34
C ILE A 101 14.85 -10.37 1.84
N SER A 102 13.93 -10.67 2.74
CA SER A 102 12.67 -11.29 2.37
C SER A 102 11.74 -10.26 1.74
N VAL A 103 11.22 -10.56 0.55
CA VAL A 103 10.25 -9.73 -0.15
C VAL A 103 8.94 -10.49 -0.37
N ALA A 104 7.82 -9.78 -0.29
CA ALA A 104 6.49 -10.32 -0.55
C ALA A 104 6.15 -10.25 -2.04
N ASN A 105 5.06 -10.92 -2.42
CA ASN A 105 4.47 -10.81 -3.75
C ASN A 105 2.98 -10.45 -3.62
N TYR A 106 2.38 -9.94 -4.68
CA TYR A 106 0.99 -9.50 -4.66
C TYR A 106 0.01 -10.60 -4.35
N ARG A 107 0.24 -11.81 -4.86
CA ARG A 107 -0.65 -12.94 -4.59
C ARG A 107 -0.79 -13.20 -3.09
N ASP A 108 0.34 -13.31 -2.40
CA ASP A 108 0.35 -13.61 -0.96
C ASP A 108 -0.20 -12.45 -0.13
N VAL A 109 0.18 -11.22 -0.47
CA VAL A 109 -0.29 -10.02 0.23
C VAL A 109 -1.81 -9.87 0.09
N ILE A 110 -2.34 -10.00 -1.10
CA ILE A 110 -3.79 -9.89 -1.37
C ILE A 110 -4.55 -11.03 -0.69
N THR A 111 -4.07 -12.25 -0.81
CA THR A 111 -4.70 -13.42 -0.17
C THR A 111 -4.78 -13.23 1.34
N SER A 112 -3.70 -12.78 1.95
CA SER A 112 -3.66 -12.50 3.39
C SER A 112 -4.61 -11.37 3.77
N ALA A 113 -4.58 -10.26 3.05
CA ALA A 113 -5.40 -9.08 3.35
C ALA A 113 -6.90 -9.38 3.22
N LEU A 114 -7.28 -10.23 2.27
CA LEU A 114 -8.67 -10.62 2.07
C LEU A 114 -9.12 -11.77 2.98
N GLY A 115 -8.21 -12.33 3.80
CA GLY A 115 -8.54 -13.45 4.70
C GLY A 115 -9.03 -14.69 3.94
N GLY A 116 -8.49 -14.95 2.75
CA GLY A 116 -8.89 -16.06 1.89
C GLY A 116 -10.13 -15.81 1.04
N ARG A 117 -10.77 -14.64 1.16
CA ARG A 117 -11.88 -14.26 0.28
C ARG A 117 -11.36 -14.03 -1.15
N PRO A 118 -12.15 -14.37 -2.18
CA PRO A 118 -11.70 -14.19 -3.57
C PRO A 118 -11.59 -12.73 -3.96
N LEU A 119 -10.56 -12.38 -4.71
CA LEU A 119 -10.42 -11.06 -5.34
C LEU A 119 -11.10 -11.12 -6.72
N LYS A 120 -12.17 -10.38 -6.88
CA LYS A 120 -12.90 -10.25 -8.16
C LYS A 120 -12.70 -8.88 -8.78
N LYS A 121 -12.67 -7.83 -7.94
CA LYS A 121 -12.53 -6.44 -8.38
C LYS A 121 -11.58 -5.68 -7.48
N LEU A 122 -10.49 -5.20 -8.06
CA LEU A 122 -9.50 -4.35 -7.41
C LEU A 122 -9.58 -2.94 -7.98
N GLY A 123 -9.75 -1.95 -7.10
CA GLY A 123 -9.66 -0.55 -7.49
C GLY A 123 -8.21 -0.07 -7.46
N ILE A 124 -7.82 0.78 -8.41
CA ILE A 124 -6.51 1.42 -8.45
C ILE A 124 -6.70 2.92 -8.27
N VAL A 125 -6.18 3.47 -7.18
CA VAL A 125 -6.17 4.91 -6.91
C VAL A 125 -4.82 5.47 -7.31
N SER A 126 -4.81 6.63 -7.98
CA SER A 126 -3.60 7.24 -8.53
C SER A 126 -2.95 6.36 -9.62
N TYR A 127 -3.78 5.87 -10.52
CA TYR A 127 -3.36 4.96 -11.59
C TYR A 127 -2.26 5.54 -12.49
N SER A 128 -2.24 6.85 -12.68
CA SER A 128 -1.27 7.53 -13.55
C SER A 128 0.17 7.48 -13.02
N ILE A 129 0.34 7.27 -11.71
CA ILE A 129 1.66 7.15 -11.07
C ILE A 129 1.96 5.72 -10.60
N THR A 130 1.08 4.77 -10.90
CA THR A 130 1.28 3.37 -10.58
C THR A 130 2.39 2.80 -11.46
N PRO A 131 3.47 2.23 -10.89
CA PRO A 131 4.56 1.69 -11.69
C PRO A 131 4.12 0.54 -12.59
N LEU A 132 4.67 0.48 -13.80
CA LEU A 132 4.37 -0.60 -14.75
C LEU A 132 4.57 -2.02 -14.17
N PRO A 133 5.63 -2.31 -13.41
CA PRO A 133 5.81 -3.62 -12.79
C PRO A 133 4.63 -4.05 -11.91
N VAL A 134 3.94 -3.10 -11.27
CA VAL A 134 2.74 -3.39 -10.46
C VAL A 134 1.64 -3.99 -11.34
N TYR A 135 1.35 -3.36 -12.48
CA TYR A 135 0.33 -3.89 -13.40
C TYR A 135 0.70 -5.26 -13.94
N MET A 136 1.99 -5.49 -14.19
CA MET A 136 2.46 -6.80 -14.67
C MET A 136 2.27 -7.87 -13.60
N SER A 137 2.62 -7.58 -12.35
CA SER A 137 2.46 -8.51 -11.22
C SER A 137 0.99 -8.80 -10.91
N LEU A 138 0.11 -7.79 -11.03
CA LEU A 138 -1.32 -7.97 -10.77
C LEU A 138 -2.04 -8.85 -11.80
N LYS A 139 -1.47 -9.01 -13.00
CA LYS A 139 -2.03 -9.90 -14.03
C LYS A 139 -1.73 -11.38 -13.78
N GLU A 140 -0.73 -11.65 -12.99
CA GLU A 140 -0.33 -13.01 -12.65
C GLU A 140 -1.21 -13.58 -11.52
#